data_11907567f9a737034c2765f261286552
#
_entry.id   11907567f9a737034c2765f261286552
#
_cell.length_a   1.000
_cell.length_b   1.000
_cell.length_c   1.000
_cell.angle_alpha   90.00
_cell.angle_beta   90.00
_cell.angle_gamma   90.00
#
_symmetry.space_group_name_H-M   'P 1'
#
loop_
_entity.id
_entity.type
_entity.pdbx_description
1 polymer ?
#
loop_
_entity_poly.entity_id
_entity_poly.type
_entity_poly.pdbx_seq_one_letter_code
_entity_poly.pdbx_strand_id
1 'polypeptide(L)'
;MEKKIGGGKRMKITLKVLRVNAGYTTEKASEALGISTVTLRSYETKKTIPNMKMLNKMLKLYNAKFSKFEYSAKDNALVLN
;
A
#
# COMPACT_ATOMS: atom_id res chain seq x y z
N MET A 1 25.93 2.51 8.10
CA MET A 1 25.47 2.49 8.24
C MET A 1 24.77 2.35 8.32
N GLU A 2 24.84 2.18 8.02
CA GLU A 2 24.24 2.09 8.06
C GLU A 2 23.50 1.83 8.28
N LYS A 3 23.85 1.56 8.34
CA LYS A 3 23.18 1.28 8.54
C LYS A 3 22.58 1.00 8.98
N LYS A 4 22.94 0.72 9.19
CA LYS A 4 22.26 0.43 9.52
C LYS A 4 21.71 0.36 10.05
N ILE A 5 21.96 0.71 9.89
CA ILE A 5 21.23 0.57 10.33
C ILE A 5 20.66 -0.12 10.76
N GLY A 6 20.99 0.00 11.04
CA GLY A 6 20.16 -0.81 11.50
C GLY A 6 19.68 -1.73 11.13
N GLY A 7 20.25 -2.12 11.33
CA GLY A 7 19.89 -3.36 11.19
C GLY A 7 19.18 -3.73 9.95
N GLY A 8 19.46 -3.12 8.91
CA GLY A 8 18.85 -3.51 7.67
C GLY A 8 17.35 -3.40 7.64
N LYS A 9 16.81 -2.52 8.42
CA LYS A 9 15.38 -2.26 8.34
C LYS A 9 15.09 -1.47 7.09
N ARG A 10 14.23 -2.02 6.26
CA ARG A 10 13.77 -1.33 5.07
C ARG A 10 12.59 -0.45 5.42
N MET A 11 12.49 0.69 4.76
CA MET A 11 11.32 1.55 4.88
C MET A 11 10.12 0.84 4.25
N LYS A 12 9.03 0.74 4.99
CA LYS A 12 7.79 0.15 4.51
C LYS A 12 6.71 1.22 4.49
N ILE A 13 5.96 1.24 3.39
CA ILE A 13 4.82 2.14 3.26
C ILE A 13 3.59 1.26 3.01
N THR A 14 2.72 1.18 3.99
CA THR A 14 1.54 0.32 3.88
C THR A 14 0.52 0.96 2.95
N LEU A 15 -0.42 0.14 2.47
CA LEU A 15 -1.51 0.64 1.64
C LEU A 15 -2.34 1.68 2.39
N LYS A 16 -2.54 1.48 3.70
CA LYS A 16 -3.27 2.45 4.51
C LYS A 16 -2.55 3.80 4.53
N VAL A 17 -1.23 3.79 4.71
CA VAL A 17 -0.46 5.04 4.73
C VAL A 17 -0.56 5.76 3.40
N LEU A 18 -0.46 5.01 2.30
CA LEU A 18 -0.61 5.61 0.97
C LEU A 18 -1.98 6.28 0.82
N ARG A 19 -3.03 5.59 1.26
CA ARG A 19 -4.38 6.12 1.18
C ARG A 19 -4.53 7.40 1.99
N VAL A 20 -4.07 7.37 3.22
CA VAL A 20 -4.20 8.54 4.12
C VAL A 20 -3.39 9.71 3.59
N ASN A 21 -2.18 9.45 3.11
CA ASN A 21 -1.34 10.52 2.55
C ASN A 21 -1.93 11.11 1.28
N ALA A 22 -2.69 10.33 0.54
CA ALA A 22 -3.36 10.82 -0.66
C ALA A 22 -4.67 11.57 -0.35
N GLY A 23 -5.06 11.59 0.93
CA GLY A 23 -6.24 12.33 1.36
C GLY A 23 -7.55 11.57 1.22
N TYR A 24 -7.49 10.24 1.10
CA TYR A 24 -8.70 9.44 0.92
C TYR A 24 -9.15 8.83 2.24
N THR A 25 -10.45 8.98 2.53
CA THR A 25 -11.08 8.18 3.57
C THR A 25 -11.28 6.75 3.05
N THR A 26 -11.60 5.81 3.95
CA THR A 26 -11.91 4.45 3.54
C THR A 26 -13.07 4.43 2.54
N GLU A 27 -14.11 5.21 2.82
CA GLU A 27 -15.29 5.29 1.97
C GLU A 27 -14.94 5.83 0.57
N LYS A 28 -14.20 6.93 0.53
CA LYS A 28 -13.85 7.55 -0.74
C LYS A 28 -12.95 6.67 -1.58
N ALA A 29 -11.97 6.03 -0.94
CA ALA A 29 -11.06 5.16 -1.67
C ALA A 29 -11.79 3.92 -2.21
N SER A 30 -12.63 3.29 -1.38
CA SER A 30 -13.37 2.11 -1.83
C SER A 30 -14.30 2.45 -2.98
N GLU A 31 -14.96 3.60 -2.92
CA GLU A 31 -15.83 4.07 -3.99
C GLU A 31 -15.03 4.25 -5.29
N ALA A 32 -13.89 4.91 -5.20
CA ALA A 32 -13.05 5.16 -6.37
C ALA A 32 -12.50 3.87 -6.97
N LEU A 33 -12.25 2.86 -6.13
CA LEU A 33 -11.73 1.58 -6.57
C LEU A 33 -12.82 0.61 -7.03
N GLY A 34 -14.08 0.93 -6.74
CA GLY A 34 -15.18 0.06 -7.09
C GLY A 34 -15.29 -1.17 -6.21
N ILE A 35 -14.88 -1.07 -4.96
CA ILE A 35 -14.95 -2.18 -3.99
C ILE A 35 -15.65 -1.71 -2.73
N SER A 36 -16.02 -2.66 -1.87
CA SER A 36 -16.63 -2.31 -0.59
C SER A 36 -15.58 -1.86 0.42
N THR A 37 -16.02 -1.14 1.45
CA THR A 37 -15.11 -0.74 2.53
C THR A 37 -14.57 -1.97 3.26
N VAL A 38 -15.37 -3.02 3.36
CA VAL A 38 -14.93 -4.28 4.00
C VAL A 38 -13.76 -4.88 3.23
N THR A 39 -13.86 -4.90 1.90
CA THR A 39 -12.79 -5.42 1.06
C THR A 39 -11.52 -4.58 1.20
N LEU A 40 -11.68 -3.25 1.20
CA LEU A 40 -10.53 -2.36 1.34
C LEU A 40 -9.85 -2.57 2.69
N ARG A 41 -10.62 -2.71 3.76
CA ARG A 41 -10.05 -2.96 5.08
C ARG A 41 -9.33 -4.29 5.14
N SER A 42 -9.87 -5.31 4.47
CA SER A 42 -9.18 -6.61 4.38
C SER A 42 -7.81 -6.48 3.76
N TYR A 43 -7.70 -5.66 2.72
CA TYR A 43 -6.41 -5.41 2.11
C TYR A 43 -5.47 -4.68 3.08
N GLU A 44 -5.98 -3.68 3.78
CA GLU A 44 -5.15 -2.85 4.66
C GLU A 44 -4.73 -3.59 5.92
N THR A 45 -5.52 -4.57 6.35
CA THR A 45 -5.19 -5.37 7.54
C THR A 45 -4.49 -6.68 7.22
N LYS A 46 -4.13 -6.90 5.95
CA LYS A 46 -3.40 -8.07 5.48
C LYS A 46 -4.17 -9.38 5.56
N LYS A 47 -5.50 -9.30 5.70
CA LYS A 47 -6.34 -10.51 5.66
C LYS A 47 -6.40 -11.09 4.27
N THR A 48 -6.43 -10.23 3.27
CA THR A 48 -6.37 -10.63 1.87
C THR A 48 -5.37 -9.71 1.16
N ILE A 49 -4.88 -10.18 0.03
CA ILE A 49 -3.89 -9.43 -0.76
C ILE A 49 -4.56 -9.07 -2.08
N PRO A 50 -4.53 -7.80 -2.49
CA PRO A 50 -5.11 -7.41 -3.77
C PRO A 50 -4.33 -8.07 -4.92
N ASN A 51 -5.04 -8.45 -5.99
CA ASN A 51 -4.35 -8.95 -7.17
C ASN A 51 -3.62 -7.79 -7.85
N MET A 52 -2.79 -8.12 -8.85
CA MET A 52 -1.97 -7.09 -9.50
C MET A 52 -2.80 -5.98 -10.14
N LYS A 53 -3.94 -6.36 -10.74
CA LYS A 53 -4.81 -5.37 -11.36
C LYS A 53 -5.33 -4.37 -10.34
N MET A 54 -5.82 -4.87 -9.20
CA MET A 54 -6.34 -4.02 -8.13
C MET A 54 -5.22 -3.22 -7.50
N LEU A 55 -4.06 -3.84 -7.27
CA LEU A 55 -2.92 -3.14 -6.70
C LEU A 55 -2.51 -1.96 -7.58
N ASN A 56 -2.46 -2.18 -8.90
CA ASN A 56 -2.11 -1.11 -9.83
C ASN A 56 -3.13 0.03 -9.76
N LYS A 57 -4.43 -0.29 -9.64
CA LYS A 57 -5.47 0.73 -9.48
C LYS A 57 -5.25 1.54 -8.20
N MET A 58 -4.97 0.85 -7.11
CA MET A 58 -4.75 1.52 -5.82
C MET A 58 -3.55 2.45 -5.89
N LEU A 59 -2.47 1.98 -6.48
CA LEU A 59 -1.25 2.77 -6.54
C LEU A 59 -1.39 3.98 -7.45
N LYS A 60 -2.13 3.85 -8.54
CA LYS A 60 -2.45 5.00 -9.38
C LYS A 60 -3.34 5.99 -8.65
N LEU A 61 -4.36 5.49 -7.96
CA LEU A 61 -5.26 6.34 -7.21
C LEU A 61 -4.53 7.15 -6.15
N TYR A 62 -3.62 6.48 -5.43
CA TYR A 62 -2.86 7.11 -4.36
C TYR A 62 -1.65 7.87 -4.87
N ASN A 63 -1.45 7.90 -6.18
CA ASN A 63 -0.34 8.61 -6.81
C ASN A 63 1.02 8.13 -6.28
N ALA A 64 1.13 6.82 -6.06
CA ALA A 64 2.36 6.23 -5.57
C ALA A 64 3.32 5.99 -6.73
N LYS A 65 4.57 6.34 -6.51
CA LYS A 65 5.62 6.12 -7.51
C LYS A 65 6.52 4.99 -7.05
N PHE A 66 6.87 4.14 -7.99
CA PHE A 66 7.53 2.87 -7.69
C PHE A 66 9.01 2.81 -7.99
N SER A 67 9.60 3.85 -8.54
CA SER A 67 10.96 3.74 -9.03
C SER A 67 11.95 3.27 -7.95
N LYS A 68 11.62 3.49 -6.68
CA LYS A 68 12.50 3.10 -5.57
C LYS A 68 11.85 2.10 -4.62
N PHE A 69 10.64 1.62 -4.96
CA PHE A 69 9.90 0.72 -4.08
C PHE A 69 9.49 -0.53 -4.84
N GLU A 70 9.43 -1.63 -4.13
CA GLU A 70 8.83 -2.86 -4.61
C GLU A 70 7.67 -3.22 -3.70
N TYR A 71 6.62 -3.78 -4.28
CA TYR A 71 5.52 -4.29 -3.48
C TYR A 71 5.91 -5.63 -2.87
N SER A 72 5.76 -5.75 -1.57
CA SER A 72 5.97 -7.00 -0.86
C SER A 72 4.63 -7.59 -0.46
N ALA A 73 4.27 -8.73 -1.03
CA ALA A 73 3.02 -9.41 -0.68
C ALA A 73 3.06 -9.86 0.78
N LYS A 74 4.21 -10.25 1.27
CA LYS A 74 4.39 -10.66 2.65
C LYS A 74 4.02 -9.55 3.62
N ASP A 75 4.42 -8.33 3.31
CA ASP A 75 4.17 -7.17 4.15
C ASP A 75 2.92 -6.41 3.74
N ASN A 76 2.37 -6.73 2.56
CA ASN A 76 1.26 -5.99 1.95
C ASN A 76 1.56 -4.49 1.94
N ALA A 77 2.75 -4.16 1.52
CA ALA A 77 3.25 -2.80 1.57
C ALA A 77 4.31 -2.60 0.50
N LEU A 78 4.59 -1.34 0.20
CA LEU A 78 5.74 -0.99 -0.62
C LEU A 78 6.98 -0.97 0.27
N VAL A 79 8.03 -1.58 -0.21
CA VAL A 79 9.29 -1.67 0.53
C VAL A 79 10.37 -0.97 -0.28
N LEU A 80 11.13 -0.10 0.35
CA LEU A 80 12.22 0.61 -0.29
C LEU A 80 13.36 -0.39 -0.59
N ASN A 81 13.77 -0.42 -1.83
CA ASN A 81 14.88 -1.26 -2.26
C ASN A 81 16.21 -0.70 -1.80
#